data_a2d647602237be12dcaa152bc9db2cc6
#
_entry.id   a2d647602237be12dcaa152bc9db2cc6
#
_cell.length_a   1.000
_cell.length_b   1.000
_cell.length_c   1.000
_cell.angle_alpha   90.00
_cell.angle_beta   90.00
_cell.angle_gamma   90.00
#
_symmetry.space_group_name_H-M   'P 1'
#
loop_
_entity.id
_entity.type
_entity.pdbx_description
1 polymer ?
#
loop_
_entity_poly.entity_id
_entity_poly.type
_entity_poly.pdbx_seq_one_letter_code
_entity_poly.pdbx_strand_id
1 'polypeptide(L)'
;MPETATAQVITITRILDAPRELVWRAWTEPEQLARWWGTRGWSTPPERITMDVRPGGSFRLTSVCDEDGRTMATEAVYLEVVEPERLSFSEAPREDCHEGAVGTVSLTALGDGRTEMVFHSTIQTTGELGGNAQAGLERAFDRLAEHLS
;
A
#
# COMPACT_ATOMS: atom_id res chain seq x y z
N MET A 1 14.99 11.48 -27.90
CA MET A 1 13.77 10.66 -27.76
C MET A 1 13.13 10.92 -26.41
N PRO A 2 11.87 11.27 -26.41
CA PRO A 2 11.18 11.38 -25.11
C PRO A 2 11.12 10.02 -24.46
N GLU A 3 11.36 9.98 -23.16
CA GLU A 3 11.17 8.76 -22.40
C GLU A 3 9.69 8.45 -22.34
N THR A 4 9.34 7.22 -22.68
CA THR A 4 7.99 6.74 -22.52
C THR A 4 7.84 6.15 -21.13
N ALA A 5 6.73 6.46 -20.46
CA ALA A 5 6.42 5.83 -19.20
C ALA A 5 6.31 4.32 -19.41
N THR A 6 6.99 3.56 -18.57
CA THR A 6 6.96 2.11 -18.62
C THR A 6 6.06 1.61 -17.49
N ALA A 7 5.12 0.75 -17.82
CA ALA A 7 4.29 0.12 -16.81
C ALA A 7 5.06 -1.02 -16.15
N GLN A 8 5.18 -0.96 -14.84
CA GLN A 8 5.73 -2.07 -14.06
C GLN A 8 4.59 -2.75 -13.33
N VAL A 9 4.46 -4.06 -13.50
CA VAL A 9 3.44 -4.85 -12.84
C VAL A 9 4.08 -5.59 -11.67
N ILE A 10 3.51 -5.42 -10.50
CA ILE A 10 3.97 -6.09 -9.28
C ILE A 10 2.82 -6.95 -8.76
N THR A 11 3.09 -8.21 -8.47
CA THR A 11 2.12 -9.09 -7.83
C THR A 11 2.81 -9.79 -6.67
N ILE A 12 2.28 -9.60 -5.46
CA ILE A 12 2.83 -10.21 -4.24
C ILE A 12 1.71 -10.96 -3.54
N THR A 13 1.96 -12.23 -3.25
CA THR A 13 1.03 -13.09 -2.54
C THR A 13 1.58 -13.43 -1.16
N ARG A 14 0.79 -13.26 -0.12
CA ARG A 14 1.16 -13.60 1.26
C ARG A 14 0.04 -14.36 1.93
N ILE A 15 0.41 -15.36 2.73
CA ILE A 15 -0.52 -16.03 3.62
C ILE A 15 -0.32 -15.39 5.00
N LEU A 16 -1.39 -14.75 5.51
CA LEU A 16 -1.35 -14.04 6.78
C LEU A 16 -2.08 -14.84 7.85
N ASP A 17 -1.51 -14.88 9.03
CA ASP A 17 -2.04 -15.68 10.15
C ASP A 17 -3.11 -14.90 10.94
N ALA A 18 -4.13 -14.46 10.23
CA ALA A 18 -5.24 -13.71 10.78
C ALA A 18 -6.45 -13.84 9.85
N PRO A 19 -7.69 -13.74 10.39
CA PRO A 19 -8.88 -13.71 9.55
C PRO A 19 -8.92 -12.43 8.71
N ARG A 20 -9.60 -12.50 7.56
CA ARG A 20 -9.57 -11.36 6.63
C ARG A 20 -10.19 -10.07 7.18
N GLU A 21 -11.07 -10.16 8.16
CA GLU A 21 -11.62 -8.98 8.82
C GLU A 21 -10.52 -8.18 9.53
N LEU A 22 -9.55 -8.87 10.14
CA LEU A 22 -8.41 -8.21 10.78
C LEU A 22 -7.42 -7.67 9.75
N VAL A 23 -7.21 -8.40 8.66
CA VAL A 23 -6.36 -7.92 7.57
C VAL A 23 -6.99 -6.68 6.95
N TRP A 24 -8.30 -6.68 6.73
CA TRP A 24 -9.03 -5.53 6.22
C TRP A 24 -8.82 -4.30 7.10
N ARG A 25 -8.94 -4.45 8.42
CA ARG A 25 -8.71 -3.35 9.35
C ARG A 25 -7.29 -2.81 9.29
N ALA A 26 -6.32 -3.69 9.11
CA ALA A 26 -4.93 -3.27 9.00
C ALA A 26 -4.71 -2.37 7.79
N TRP A 27 -5.51 -2.52 6.74
CA TRP A 27 -5.45 -1.71 5.53
C TRP A 27 -6.31 -0.45 5.59
N THR A 28 -7.33 -0.41 6.46
CA THR A 28 -8.36 0.63 6.41
C THR A 28 -8.46 1.49 7.67
N GLU A 29 -7.70 1.16 8.72
CA GLU A 29 -7.65 1.98 9.93
C GLU A 29 -6.30 2.68 10.03
N PRO A 30 -6.28 4.02 10.18
CA PRO A 30 -5.02 4.76 10.20
C PRO A 30 -4.04 4.29 11.26
N GLU A 31 -4.52 4.00 12.46
CA GLU A 31 -3.65 3.55 13.54
C GLU A 31 -2.98 2.22 13.25
N GLN A 32 -3.69 1.33 12.55
CA GLN A 32 -3.12 0.05 12.17
C GLN A 32 -2.19 0.16 10.97
N LEU A 33 -2.60 0.93 9.96
CA LEU A 33 -1.77 1.16 8.78
C LEU A 33 -0.42 1.76 9.16
N ALA A 34 -0.42 2.69 10.11
CA ALA A 34 0.79 3.35 10.58
C ALA A 34 1.85 2.38 11.11
N ARG A 35 1.44 1.20 11.57
CA ARG A 35 2.36 0.24 12.17
C ARG A 35 3.16 -0.57 11.16
N TRP A 36 2.68 -0.69 9.94
CA TRP A 36 3.35 -1.53 8.95
C TRP A 36 3.65 -0.81 7.63
N TRP A 37 2.96 0.28 7.36
CA TRP A 37 3.15 1.01 6.11
C TRP A 37 4.52 1.69 6.08
N GLY A 38 5.11 1.72 4.88
CA GLY A 38 6.37 2.41 4.65
C GLY A 38 7.57 1.49 4.63
N THR A 39 8.67 2.04 4.14
CA THR A 39 9.92 1.32 4.06
C THR A 39 10.80 1.65 5.27
N ARG A 40 11.89 0.90 5.39
CA ARG A 40 12.85 1.10 6.48
C ARG A 40 13.40 2.53 6.46
N GLY A 41 13.42 3.15 7.62
CA GLY A 41 13.88 4.53 7.76
C GLY A 41 12.81 5.59 7.59
N TRP A 42 11.56 5.17 7.35
CA TRP A 42 10.42 6.06 7.21
C TRP A 42 9.31 5.65 8.16
N SER A 43 8.67 6.63 8.75
CA SER A 43 7.52 6.43 9.65
C SER A 43 6.32 7.18 9.09
N THR A 44 5.13 6.63 9.32
CA THR A 44 3.90 7.29 8.90
C THR A 44 3.02 7.47 10.13
N PRO A 45 3.06 8.64 10.80
CA PRO A 45 2.25 8.87 11.98
C PRO A 45 0.75 8.78 11.67
N PRO A 46 -0.06 8.16 12.54
CA PRO A 46 -1.48 8.00 12.26
C PRO A 46 -2.22 9.32 12.13
N GLU A 47 -1.79 10.38 12.81
CA GLU A 47 -2.40 11.70 12.69
C GLU A 47 -2.18 12.34 11.31
N ARG A 48 -1.27 11.77 10.51
CA ARG A 48 -1.00 12.21 9.14
C ARG A 48 -1.62 11.30 8.10
N ILE A 49 -2.50 10.41 8.51
CA ILE A 49 -3.21 9.50 7.61
C ILE A 49 -4.68 9.90 7.59
N THR A 50 -5.22 10.15 6.40
CA THR A 50 -6.63 10.41 6.20
C THR A 50 -7.18 9.33 5.28
N MET A 51 -8.22 8.65 5.73
CA MET A 51 -8.82 7.57 4.96
C MET A 51 -10.34 7.71 4.97
N ASP A 52 -10.91 7.94 3.79
CA ASP A 52 -12.36 7.92 3.58
C ASP A 52 -12.65 6.66 2.77
N VAL A 53 -12.87 5.54 3.46
CA VAL A 53 -12.88 4.21 2.85
C VAL A 53 -14.22 3.96 2.17
N ARG A 54 -14.35 4.49 0.97
CA ARG A 54 -15.51 4.30 0.09
C ARG A 54 -15.07 4.60 -1.35
N PRO A 55 -15.77 4.09 -2.36
CA PRO A 55 -15.43 4.42 -3.74
C PRO A 55 -15.46 5.94 -3.94
N GLY A 56 -14.40 6.49 -4.52
CA GLY A 56 -14.25 7.93 -4.70
C GLY A 56 -13.72 8.67 -3.47
N GLY A 57 -13.58 8.00 -2.33
CA GLY A 57 -13.04 8.62 -1.12
C GLY A 57 -11.54 8.82 -1.18
N SER A 58 -11.03 9.75 -0.38
CA SER A 58 -9.61 10.09 -0.35
C SER A 58 -8.83 9.15 0.56
N PHE A 59 -7.61 8.83 0.13
CA PHE A 59 -6.63 8.13 0.94
C PHE A 59 -5.34 8.95 0.85
N ARG A 60 -4.97 9.60 1.94
CA ARG A 60 -3.79 10.46 2.00
C ARG A 60 -2.94 10.12 3.19
N LEU A 61 -1.65 10.10 3.00
CA LEU A 61 -0.72 9.94 4.12
C LEU A 61 0.56 10.72 3.86
N THR A 62 1.24 11.07 4.94
CA THR A 62 2.54 11.70 4.89
C THR A 62 3.52 10.85 5.70
N SER A 63 4.54 10.37 5.03
CA SER A 63 5.63 9.62 5.68
C SER A 63 6.76 10.58 6.02
N VAL A 64 7.45 10.30 7.11
CA VAL A 64 8.54 11.12 7.62
C VAL A 64 9.80 10.29 7.67
N CYS A 65 10.89 10.82 7.12
CA CYS A 65 12.18 10.18 7.20
C CYS A 65 12.72 10.28 8.63
N ASP A 66 13.05 9.14 9.22
CA ASP A 66 13.51 9.09 10.62
C ASP A 66 14.84 9.78 10.83
N GLU A 67 15.65 9.86 9.78
CA GLU A 67 16.99 10.43 9.87
C GLU A 67 17.02 11.96 9.81
N ASP A 68 16.27 12.54 8.87
CA ASP A 68 16.36 13.99 8.62
C ASP A 68 15.05 14.74 8.64
N GLY A 69 13.94 14.03 8.90
CA GLY A 69 12.62 14.66 8.99
C GLY A 69 12.00 15.05 7.65
N ARG A 70 12.60 14.68 6.53
CA ARG A 70 11.98 14.92 5.22
C ARG A 70 10.63 14.23 5.15
N THR A 71 9.71 14.79 4.39
CA THR A 71 8.37 14.24 4.26
C THR A 71 8.12 13.79 2.83
N MET A 72 7.28 12.77 2.69
CA MET A 72 6.82 12.30 1.40
C MET A 72 5.32 12.07 1.49
N ALA A 73 4.56 12.81 0.69
CA ALA A 73 3.11 12.70 0.68
C ALA A 73 2.67 11.68 -0.36
N THR A 74 1.70 10.85 0.02
CA THR A 74 1.01 9.95 -0.90
C THR A 74 -0.45 10.37 -0.94
N GLU A 75 -0.97 10.55 -2.15
CA GLU A 75 -2.38 10.87 -2.35
C GLU A 75 -2.99 9.83 -3.28
N ALA A 76 -4.13 9.31 -2.88
CA ALA A 76 -4.83 8.30 -3.64
C ALA A 76 -6.33 8.46 -3.51
N VAL A 77 -7.05 7.80 -4.40
CA VAL A 77 -8.52 7.75 -4.39
C VAL A 77 -8.90 6.27 -4.43
N TYR A 78 -9.83 5.88 -3.58
CA TYR A 78 -10.35 4.51 -3.62
C TYR A 78 -11.21 4.31 -4.86
N LEU A 79 -10.94 3.23 -5.58
CA LEU A 79 -11.69 2.87 -6.78
C LEU A 79 -12.77 1.84 -6.45
N GLU A 80 -12.42 0.84 -5.65
CA GLU A 80 -13.32 -0.23 -5.28
C GLU A 80 -13.13 -0.56 -3.80
N VAL A 81 -14.23 -0.69 -3.08
CA VAL A 81 -14.22 -1.05 -1.67
C VAL A 81 -15.29 -2.12 -1.46
N VAL A 82 -14.86 -3.37 -1.30
CA VAL A 82 -15.74 -4.51 -1.04
C VAL A 82 -15.24 -5.20 0.21
N GLU A 83 -15.73 -4.75 1.34
CA GLU A 83 -15.30 -5.28 2.65
C GLU A 83 -15.80 -6.70 2.87
N PRO A 84 -14.97 -7.62 3.33
CA PRO A 84 -13.53 -7.56 3.58
C PRO A 84 -12.71 -8.24 2.47
N GLU A 85 -13.20 -8.20 1.23
CA GLU A 85 -12.68 -8.99 0.12
C GLU A 85 -11.72 -8.25 -0.80
N ARG A 86 -12.00 -6.99 -1.11
CA ARG A 86 -11.24 -6.28 -2.13
C ARG A 86 -11.18 -4.78 -1.86
N LEU A 87 -9.98 -4.25 -2.03
CA LEU A 87 -9.73 -2.82 -1.89
C LEU A 87 -8.82 -2.39 -3.05
N SER A 88 -9.25 -1.43 -3.86
CA SER A 88 -8.38 -0.90 -4.90
C SER A 88 -8.33 0.62 -4.81
N PHE A 89 -7.20 1.17 -5.24
CA PHE A 89 -6.95 2.60 -5.16
C PHE A 89 -6.02 3.05 -6.28
N SER A 90 -6.16 4.31 -6.66
CA SER A 90 -5.32 4.95 -7.67
C SER A 90 -4.49 6.03 -6.99
N GLU A 91 -3.17 5.86 -6.99
CA GLU A 91 -2.24 6.84 -6.44
C GLU A 91 -1.91 7.91 -7.47
N ALA A 92 -1.89 9.16 -7.00
CA ALA A 92 -1.46 10.28 -7.83
C ALA A 92 0.05 10.20 -8.11
N PRO A 93 0.52 10.81 -9.19
CA PRO A 93 1.95 10.85 -9.48
C PRO A 93 2.76 11.50 -8.35
N ARG A 94 3.96 10.99 -8.14
CA ARG A 94 4.95 11.57 -7.22
C ARG A 94 6.21 11.87 -8.00
N GLU A 95 6.74 13.08 -7.83
CA GLU A 95 7.88 13.58 -8.61
C GLU A 95 9.11 12.67 -8.58
N ASP A 96 9.37 12.06 -7.45
CA ASP A 96 10.60 11.30 -7.22
C ASP A 96 10.40 9.79 -7.27
N CYS A 97 9.20 9.30 -7.53
CA CYS A 97 8.89 7.88 -7.45
C CYS A 97 8.23 7.32 -8.71
N HIS A 98 7.08 7.87 -9.09
CA HIS A 98 6.30 7.30 -10.19
C HIS A 98 5.32 8.32 -10.77
N GLU A 99 4.80 8.03 -11.94
CA GLU A 99 3.80 8.87 -12.61
C GLU A 99 2.38 8.44 -12.32
N GLY A 100 2.18 7.58 -11.36
CA GLY A 100 0.89 7.09 -10.94
C GLY A 100 0.93 5.59 -10.75
N ALA A 101 0.03 5.08 -9.94
CA ALA A 101 -0.07 3.66 -9.68
C ALA A 101 -1.50 3.27 -9.38
N VAL A 102 -1.89 2.04 -9.76
CA VAL A 102 -3.16 1.45 -9.34
C VAL A 102 -2.83 0.19 -8.58
N GLY A 103 -3.30 0.11 -7.35
CA GLY A 103 -3.10 -1.06 -6.50
C GLY A 103 -4.41 -1.73 -6.16
N THR A 104 -4.40 -3.05 -6.07
CA THR A 104 -5.55 -3.85 -5.68
C THR A 104 -5.14 -4.88 -4.66
N VAL A 105 -5.84 -4.92 -3.54
CA VAL A 105 -5.65 -5.91 -2.49
C VAL A 105 -6.85 -6.85 -2.53
N SER A 106 -6.60 -8.15 -2.69
CA SER A 106 -7.65 -9.16 -2.67
C SER A 106 -7.40 -10.09 -1.47
N LEU A 107 -8.43 -10.33 -0.69
CA LEU A 107 -8.34 -11.13 0.53
C LEU A 107 -9.27 -12.33 0.43
N THR A 108 -8.70 -13.54 0.55
CA THR A 108 -9.44 -14.79 0.48
C THR A 108 -9.29 -15.54 1.81
N ALA A 109 -10.41 -15.84 2.45
CA ALA A 109 -10.40 -16.63 3.67
C ALA A 109 -10.02 -18.08 3.36
N LEU A 110 -9.09 -18.65 4.13
CA LEU A 110 -8.60 -20.00 3.89
C LEU A 110 -9.30 -21.08 4.74
N GLY A 111 -10.25 -20.68 5.56
CA GLY A 111 -11.05 -21.65 6.34
C GLY A 111 -10.46 -22.08 7.66
N ASP A 112 -9.21 -21.73 7.94
CA ASP A 112 -8.52 -22.08 9.18
C ASP A 112 -8.10 -20.85 9.99
N GLY A 113 -8.74 -19.71 9.74
CA GLY A 113 -8.40 -18.45 10.41
C GLY A 113 -7.27 -17.69 9.74
N ARG A 114 -6.78 -18.17 8.60
CA ARG A 114 -5.75 -17.49 7.81
C ARG A 114 -6.35 -16.84 6.58
N THR A 115 -5.60 -15.91 6.01
CA THR A 115 -6.03 -15.16 4.82
C THR A 115 -4.94 -15.20 3.77
N GLU A 116 -5.34 -15.47 2.53
CA GLU A 116 -4.46 -15.26 1.39
C GLU A 116 -4.65 -13.82 0.92
N MET A 117 -3.58 -13.04 0.97
CA MET A 117 -3.57 -11.67 0.46
C MET A 117 -2.82 -11.63 -0.85
N VAL A 118 -3.46 -11.12 -1.90
CA VAL A 118 -2.81 -10.87 -3.17
C VAL A 118 -2.83 -9.38 -3.41
N PHE A 119 -1.64 -8.78 -3.49
CA PHE A 119 -1.48 -7.39 -3.85
C PHE A 119 -1.01 -7.29 -5.30
N HIS A 120 -1.77 -6.59 -6.12
CA HIS A 120 -1.45 -6.38 -7.52
C HIS A 120 -1.35 -4.89 -7.77
N SER A 121 -0.25 -4.44 -8.37
CA SER A 121 -0.07 -3.02 -8.66
C SER A 121 0.49 -2.84 -10.06
N THR A 122 -0.03 -1.84 -10.75
CA THR A 122 0.55 -1.35 -12.01
C THR A 122 1.07 0.05 -11.73
N ILE A 123 2.38 0.23 -11.85
CA ILE A 123 3.06 1.49 -11.56
C ILE A 123 3.61 2.05 -12.85
N GLN A 124 3.27 3.30 -13.15
CA GLN A 124 3.82 4.01 -14.29
C GLN A 124 5.11 4.70 -13.84
N THR A 125 6.23 4.28 -14.39
CA THR A 125 7.53 4.84 -14.03
C THR A 125 8.28 5.30 -15.27
N THR A 126 9.18 6.28 -15.09
CA THR A 126 10.16 6.64 -16.08
C THR A 126 11.53 6.33 -15.52
N GLY A 127 12.41 5.75 -16.33
CA GLY A 127 13.75 5.40 -15.91
C GLY A 127 13.80 4.21 -14.95
N GLU A 128 14.79 4.21 -14.08
CA GLU A 128 15.11 3.04 -13.23
C GLU A 128 14.44 3.06 -11.85
N LEU A 129 13.65 4.09 -11.56
CA LEU A 129 13.11 4.28 -10.20
C LEU A 129 12.15 3.20 -9.74
N GLY A 130 11.51 2.50 -10.65
CA GLY A 130 10.56 1.45 -10.30
C GLY A 130 11.18 0.17 -9.74
N GLY A 131 12.49 -0.02 -9.91
CA GLY A 131 13.14 -1.27 -9.53
C GLY A 131 13.08 -1.60 -8.05
N ASN A 132 12.95 -0.60 -7.18
CA ASN A 132 12.92 -0.81 -5.72
C ASN A 132 11.53 -0.91 -5.15
N ALA A 133 10.48 -0.70 -5.95
CA ALA A 133 9.11 -0.67 -5.45
C ALA A 133 8.68 -2.04 -4.89
N GLN A 134 9.00 -3.11 -5.58
CA GLN A 134 8.65 -4.45 -5.11
C GLN A 134 9.34 -4.79 -3.79
N ALA A 135 10.63 -4.50 -3.66
CA ALA A 135 11.37 -4.76 -2.43
C ALA A 135 10.79 -3.97 -1.25
N GLY A 136 10.41 -2.71 -1.47
CA GLY A 136 9.78 -1.89 -0.44
C GLY A 136 8.44 -2.46 -0.01
N LEU A 137 7.62 -2.91 -0.95
CA LEU A 137 6.33 -3.52 -0.65
C LEU A 137 6.49 -4.84 0.10
N GLU A 138 7.46 -5.67 -0.30
CA GLU A 138 7.71 -6.93 0.39
C GLU A 138 8.11 -6.70 1.85
N ARG A 139 8.92 -5.69 2.12
CA ARG A 139 9.29 -5.34 3.50
C ARG A 139 8.09 -4.83 4.29
N ALA A 140 7.25 -4.01 3.68
CA ALA A 140 6.04 -3.53 4.33
C ALA A 140 5.12 -4.70 4.67
N PHE A 141 4.99 -5.66 3.76
CA PHE A 141 4.15 -6.84 4.01
C PHE A 141 4.75 -7.79 5.04
N ASP A 142 6.07 -7.84 5.17
CA ASP A 142 6.70 -8.56 6.29
C ASP A 142 6.30 -7.92 7.62
N ARG A 143 6.29 -6.60 7.68
CA ARG A 143 5.85 -5.87 8.87
C ARG A 143 4.36 -6.07 9.14
N LEU A 144 3.55 -6.13 8.08
CA LEU A 144 2.13 -6.43 8.20
C LEU A 144 1.92 -7.82 8.80
N ALA A 145 2.67 -8.80 8.33
CA ALA A 145 2.57 -10.16 8.86
C ALA A 145 2.95 -10.21 10.34
N GLU A 146 3.98 -9.47 10.75
CA GLU A 146 4.37 -9.37 12.16
C GLU A 146 3.29 -8.69 13.00
N HIS A 147 2.69 -7.64 12.46
CA HIS A 147 1.62 -6.90 13.15
C HIS A 147 0.40 -7.79 13.41
N LEU A 148 0.12 -8.72 12.51
CA LEU A 148 -1.05 -9.59 12.59
C LEU A 148 -0.80 -10.92 13.31
N SER A 149 0.43 -11.22 13.63
CA SER A 149 0.77 -12.46 14.31
C SER A 149 0.50 -12.43 15.81
#